data_33b67a1e82672031ffe7f02108fbad73
#
_entry.id   33b67a1e82672031ffe7f02108fbad73
#
_cell.length_a   1.000
_cell.length_b   1.000
_cell.length_c   1.000
_cell.angle_alpha   90.00
_cell.angle_beta   90.00
_cell.angle_gamma   90.00
#
_symmetry.space_group_name_H-M   'P 1'
#
loop_
_entity.id
_entity.type
_entity.pdbx_description
1 polymer ?
#
loop_
_entity_poly.entity_id
_entity_poly.type
_entity_poly.pdbx_seq_one_letter_code
_entity_poly.pdbx_strand_id
1 'polypeptide(L)'
;MTLETQDPHELWAQCLLNIERQVRPQSFSNWFRPTLVNRFDEDQLIIQVPSLFFADWVENHYLGMIQLAVKEETALVPKVSFVVEQASEPEQKALNPTPVSNQSHLMHKPYQAQPDPSIQTSPVESIEKLDSPEGNTNVSESAPTQPSSLNERYIFDDFVIGEGNRFAHAAALAVANSPGKTQFNPLVIYGAVGLGKTHLLQAIGHHARSLNLVQKVVYVPSEKFMSDFIESLKNRNTSEFQKSYRSVDILLVDDIQFLLRGEQTQSEFFHTFNALHQDGKQIVMTCDSPPGQLEGLEERLISRFQWGLVTPIEPPDLETRIAILHQKAERTGILLSDDVAAFLGSYISSNVRELEGGLIHLMAYCSIHKTEL
;
A
#
# COMPACT_ATOMS: atom_id res chain seq x y z
N MET A 1 -41.99 5.96 27.04
CA MET A 1 -41.52 4.58 26.99
C MET A 1 -40.16 4.60 27.64
N THR A 2 -40.01 4.01 28.79
CA THR A 2 -38.78 4.01 29.61
C THR A 2 -37.76 3.12 28.98
N LEU A 3 -36.56 3.64 28.79
CA LEU A 3 -35.35 3.03 28.14
C LEU A 3 -34.78 1.78 28.87
N GLU A 4 -35.45 1.29 29.93
CA GLU A 4 -34.96 0.19 30.76
C GLU A 4 -35.05 -1.23 30.12
N THR A 5 -35.49 -1.36 28.85
CA THR A 5 -35.76 -2.68 28.24
C THR A 5 -35.17 -2.92 26.85
N GLN A 6 -34.41 -1.99 26.28
CA GLN A 6 -33.85 -2.21 24.96
C GLN A 6 -32.38 -2.71 25.08
N ASP A 7 -32.08 -3.87 24.49
CA ASP A 7 -30.74 -4.42 24.45
C ASP A 7 -29.80 -3.46 23.69
N PRO A 8 -28.69 -2.99 24.28
CA PRO A 8 -27.74 -2.11 23.60
C PRO A 8 -27.23 -2.65 22.26
N HIS A 9 -27.14 -3.95 22.12
CA HIS A 9 -26.72 -4.60 20.88
C HIS A 9 -27.78 -4.51 19.79
N GLU A 10 -29.05 -4.65 20.11
CA GLU A 10 -30.13 -4.48 19.14
C GLU A 10 -30.25 -3.03 18.67
N LEU A 11 -30.13 -2.08 19.60
CA LEU A 11 -30.12 -0.67 19.27
C LEU A 11 -28.95 -0.32 18.31
N TRP A 12 -27.74 -0.79 18.63
CA TRP A 12 -26.58 -0.54 17.78
C TRP A 12 -26.75 -1.17 16.39
N ALA A 13 -27.32 -2.36 16.30
CA ALA A 13 -27.62 -2.99 15.02
C ALA A 13 -28.58 -2.13 14.15
N GLN A 14 -29.57 -1.48 14.76
CA GLN A 14 -30.48 -0.55 14.05
C GLN A 14 -29.75 0.72 13.62
N CYS A 15 -28.90 1.29 14.48
CA CYS A 15 -28.06 2.43 14.11
C CYS A 15 -27.13 2.08 12.92
N LEU A 16 -26.55 0.89 12.93
CA LEU A 16 -25.71 0.41 11.83
C LEU A 16 -26.49 0.30 10.51
N LEU A 17 -27.73 -0.16 10.52
CA LEU A 17 -28.59 -0.21 9.33
C LEU A 17 -28.89 1.19 8.77
N ASN A 18 -29.06 2.19 9.64
CA ASN A 18 -29.24 3.58 9.21
C ASN A 18 -27.95 4.17 8.64
N ILE A 19 -26.81 3.89 9.24
CA ILE A 19 -25.51 4.33 8.76
C ILE A 19 -25.18 3.67 7.42
N GLU A 20 -25.45 2.38 7.24
CA GLU A 20 -25.20 1.64 6.00
C GLU A 20 -25.88 2.28 4.78
N ARG A 21 -27.05 2.88 4.96
CA ARG A 21 -27.78 3.58 3.88
C ARG A 21 -27.16 4.93 3.52
N GLN A 22 -26.36 5.52 4.40
CA GLN A 22 -25.79 6.87 4.25
C GLN A 22 -24.33 6.87 3.83
N VAL A 23 -23.63 5.74 3.98
CA VAL A 23 -22.21 5.60 3.62
C VAL A 23 -22.06 4.62 2.46
N ARG A 24 -20.92 4.71 1.77
CA ARG A 24 -20.58 3.73 0.73
C ARG A 24 -20.39 2.34 1.36
N PRO A 25 -20.80 1.25 0.68
CA PRO A 25 -20.70 -0.12 1.22
C PRO A 25 -19.34 -0.46 1.79
N GLN A 26 -18.27 0.01 1.16
CA GLN A 26 -16.89 -0.21 1.57
C GLN A 26 -16.53 0.56 2.84
N SER A 27 -16.98 1.81 2.97
CA SER A 27 -16.79 2.60 4.20
C SER A 27 -17.52 1.97 5.38
N PHE A 28 -18.73 1.44 5.13
CA PHE A 28 -19.49 0.73 6.15
C PHE A 28 -18.78 -0.55 6.60
N SER A 29 -18.33 -1.37 5.65
CA SER A 29 -17.60 -2.61 5.95
C SER A 29 -16.31 -2.37 6.72
N ASN A 30 -15.60 -1.28 6.43
CA ASN A 30 -14.31 -0.98 7.04
C ASN A 30 -14.42 -0.34 8.43
N TRP A 31 -15.41 0.56 8.64
CA TRP A 31 -15.43 1.45 9.79
C TRP A 31 -16.60 1.22 10.75
N PHE A 32 -17.61 0.49 10.33
CA PHE A 32 -18.79 0.26 11.15
C PHE A 32 -19.01 -1.22 11.47
N ARG A 33 -18.79 -2.11 10.51
CA ARG A 33 -18.97 -3.55 10.70
C ARG A 33 -18.10 -4.15 11.82
N PRO A 34 -16.83 -3.70 12.03
CA PRO A 34 -15.99 -4.20 13.12
C PRO A 34 -16.33 -3.62 14.50
N THR A 35 -17.31 -2.73 14.62
CA THR A 35 -17.67 -2.09 15.88
C THR A 35 -18.70 -2.89 16.64
N LEU A 36 -18.56 -2.95 17.96
CA LEU A 36 -19.53 -3.53 18.87
C LEU A 36 -19.91 -2.48 19.92
N VAL A 37 -21.14 -2.50 20.42
CA VAL A 37 -21.48 -1.67 21.55
C VAL A 37 -21.11 -2.41 22.84
N ASN A 38 -20.40 -1.72 23.71
CA ASN A 38 -20.03 -2.26 25.03
C ASN A 38 -21.05 -1.79 26.11
N ARG A 39 -21.48 -0.54 26.00
CA ARG A 39 -22.46 0.05 26.92
C ARG A 39 -23.22 1.18 26.25
N PHE A 40 -24.51 1.28 26.56
CA PHE A 40 -25.36 2.40 26.20
C PHE A 40 -26.24 2.78 27.39
N ASP A 41 -26.19 4.06 27.77
CA ASP A 41 -27.10 4.68 28.74
C ASP A 41 -27.50 6.09 28.27
N GLU A 42 -28.31 6.79 29.05
CA GLU A 42 -28.87 8.11 28.65
C GLU A 42 -27.75 9.14 28.34
N ASP A 43 -26.61 9.05 28.98
CA ASP A 43 -25.53 10.03 28.89
C ASP A 43 -24.34 9.55 28.03
N GLN A 44 -24.19 8.23 27.85
CA GLN A 44 -22.98 7.69 27.25
C GLN A 44 -23.21 6.47 26.36
N LEU A 45 -22.57 6.48 25.18
CA LEU A 45 -22.44 5.35 24.28
C LEU A 45 -20.97 4.93 24.20
N ILE A 46 -20.67 3.71 24.63
CA ILE A 46 -19.31 3.13 24.57
C ILE A 46 -19.26 2.11 23.45
N ILE A 47 -18.47 2.41 22.42
CA ILE A 47 -18.28 1.56 21.23
C ILE A 47 -16.91 0.87 21.34
N GLN A 48 -16.91 -0.45 21.26
CA GLN A 48 -15.71 -1.24 21.19
C GLN A 48 -15.19 -1.25 19.75
N VAL A 49 -13.89 -1.03 19.60
CA VAL A 49 -13.20 -0.91 18.31
C VAL A 49 -11.90 -1.71 18.31
N PRO A 50 -11.39 -2.12 17.13
CA PRO A 50 -10.20 -2.98 17.03
C PRO A 50 -8.88 -2.33 17.49
N SER A 51 -8.75 -1.00 17.44
CA SER A 51 -7.50 -0.30 17.79
C SER A 51 -7.72 1.16 18.16
N LEU A 52 -6.74 1.78 18.84
CA LEU A 52 -6.76 3.23 19.15
C LEU A 52 -6.80 4.08 17.88
N PHE A 53 -6.08 3.67 16.84
CA PHE A 53 -6.13 4.35 15.55
C PHE A 53 -7.54 4.32 14.94
N PHE A 54 -8.22 3.18 15.06
CA PHE A 54 -9.60 3.05 14.61
C PHE A 54 -10.54 3.98 15.38
N ALA A 55 -10.34 4.08 16.69
CA ALA A 55 -11.08 5.01 17.54
C ALA A 55 -10.93 6.45 17.06
N ASP A 56 -9.67 6.92 16.94
CA ASP A 56 -9.36 8.28 16.49
C ASP A 56 -9.92 8.58 15.10
N TRP A 57 -9.85 7.59 14.21
CA TRP A 57 -10.38 7.76 12.85
C TRP A 57 -11.89 7.92 12.83
N VAL A 58 -12.61 7.01 13.50
CA VAL A 58 -14.09 7.03 13.56
C VAL A 58 -14.56 8.28 14.28
N GLU A 59 -13.89 8.69 15.35
CA GLU A 59 -14.20 9.92 16.08
C GLU A 59 -14.08 11.15 15.19
N ASN A 60 -12.98 11.28 14.45
CA ASN A 60 -12.73 12.46 13.62
C ASN A 60 -13.60 12.55 12.35
N HIS A 61 -14.05 11.40 11.81
CA HIS A 61 -14.73 11.39 10.50
C HIS A 61 -16.19 10.99 10.54
N TYR A 62 -16.60 10.24 11.56
CA TYR A 62 -17.93 9.66 11.61
C TYR A 62 -18.71 9.94 12.91
N LEU A 63 -18.13 10.66 13.88
CA LEU A 63 -18.78 10.96 15.17
C LEU A 63 -20.16 11.61 14.97
N GLY A 64 -20.25 12.61 14.10
CA GLY A 64 -21.52 13.30 13.82
C GLY A 64 -22.58 12.38 13.20
N MET A 65 -22.16 11.43 12.37
CA MET A 65 -23.06 10.43 11.77
C MET A 65 -23.54 9.42 12.80
N ILE A 66 -22.67 8.94 13.68
CA ILE A 66 -23.04 8.06 14.80
C ILE A 66 -24.05 8.74 15.71
N GLN A 67 -23.77 9.98 16.09
CA GLN A 67 -24.68 10.75 16.94
C GLN A 67 -26.04 10.99 16.29
N LEU A 68 -26.07 11.22 14.96
CA LEU A 68 -27.30 11.38 14.21
C LEU A 68 -28.11 10.07 14.18
N ALA A 69 -27.46 8.94 13.88
CA ALA A 69 -28.12 7.64 13.85
C ALA A 69 -28.69 7.24 15.22
N VAL A 70 -27.94 7.49 16.31
CA VAL A 70 -28.44 7.24 17.67
C VAL A 70 -29.64 8.16 18.02
N LYS A 71 -29.55 9.43 17.61
CA LYS A 71 -30.63 10.38 17.83
C LYS A 71 -31.91 10.00 17.08
N GLU A 72 -31.82 9.47 15.90
CA GLU A 72 -32.95 9.00 15.11
C GLU A 72 -33.70 7.83 15.79
N GLU A 73 -32.96 6.93 16.44
CA GLU A 73 -33.52 5.74 17.09
C GLU A 73 -33.97 5.99 18.52
N THR A 74 -33.29 6.89 19.27
CA THR A 74 -33.52 7.05 20.71
C THR A 74 -34.04 8.44 21.11
N ALA A 75 -33.97 9.42 20.21
CA ALA A 75 -34.15 10.85 20.48
C ALA A 75 -33.14 11.45 21.46
N LEU A 76 -32.08 10.72 21.85
CA LEU A 76 -30.99 11.14 22.72
C LEU A 76 -29.74 11.48 21.92
N VAL A 77 -28.85 12.28 22.49
CA VAL A 77 -27.51 12.58 21.95
C VAL A 77 -26.46 12.26 23.03
N PRO A 78 -26.13 10.98 23.21
CA PRO A 78 -25.18 10.58 24.22
C PRO A 78 -23.77 11.00 23.84
N LYS A 79 -22.89 11.10 24.85
CA LYS A 79 -21.47 11.24 24.62
C LYS A 79 -20.90 9.90 24.10
N VAL A 80 -20.38 9.89 22.88
CA VAL A 80 -19.74 8.71 22.29
C VAL A 80 -18.31 8.59 22.80
N SER A 81 -17.94 7.40 23.21
CA SER A 81 -16.56 7.06 23.64
C SER A 81 -16.16 5.72 23.04
N PHE A 82 -14.88 5.55 22.74
CA PHE A 82 -14.35 4.34 22.11
C PHE A 82 -13.45 3.59 23.09
N VAL A 83 -13.56 2.25 23.11
CA VAL A 83 -12.73 1.35 23.92
C VAL A 83 -12.12 0.30 22.99
N VAL A 84 -10.81 0.08 23.13
CA VAL A 84 -10.09 -0.92 22.35
C VAL A 84 -10.24 -2.29 23.00
N GLU A 85 -10.51 -3.31 22.18
CA GLU A 85 -10.51 -4.70 22.61
C GLU A 85 -9.13 -5.08 23.16
N GLN A 86 -9.02 -5.35 24.46
CA GLN A 86 -7.83 -5.97 25.01
C GLN A 86 -7.88 -7.45 24.63
N ALA A 87 -7.03 -7.87 23.70
CA ALA A 87 -6.79 -9.28 23.44
C ALA A 87 -6.40 -9.93 24.77
N SER A 88 -7.26 -10.79 25.29
CA SER A 88 -6.93 -11.65 26.41
C SER A 88 -5.78 -12.57 25.98
N GLU A 89 -4.58 -12.32 26.51
CA GLU A 89 -3.44 -13.21 26.34
C GLU A 89 -3.84 -14.61 26.83
N PRO A 90 -3.60 -15.66 26.03
CA PRO A 90 -3.75 -17.02 26.55
C PRO A 90 -2.70 -17.25 27.65
N GLU A 91 -3.16 -17.61 28.84
CA GLU A 91 -2.33 -18.01 29.98
C GLU A 91 -1.27 -19.03 29.53
N GLN A 92 -0.03 -18.58 29.38
CA GLN A 92 1.12 -19.47 29.26
C GLN A 92 1.40 -20.07 30.61
N LYS A 93 0.99 -21.32 30.82
CA LYS A 93 1.48 -22.16 31.89
C LYS A 93 3.00 -22.25 31.80
N ALA A 94 3.66 -21.70 32.81
CA ALA A 94 5.08 -21.82 33.01
C ALA A 94 5.50 -23.31 33.12
N LEU A 95 6.25 -23.78 32.15
CA LEU A 95 7.05 -25.02 32.25
C LEU A 95 8.51 -24.60 32.21
N ASN A 96 9.18 -24.76 33.34
CA ASN A 96 10.62 -24.55 33.50
C ASN A 96 11.41 -25.44 32.54
N PRO A 97 12.41 -24.93 31.84
CA PRO A 97 13.36 -25.79 31.13
C PRO A 97 14.56 -26.10 32.02
N THR A 98 14.78 -27.37 32.24
CA THR A 98 16.06 -27.94 32.69
C THR A 98 17.08 -27.89 31.55
N PRO A 99 18.37 -27.62 31.82
CA PRO A 99 19.39 -27.53 30.78
C PRO A 99 19.92 -28.90 30.41
N VAL A 100 19.88 -29.27 29.14
CA VAL A 100 20.61 -30.41 28.59
C VAL A 100 21.63 -29.90 27.60
N SER A 101 22.89 -30.05 27.97
CA SER A 101 24.05 -29.95 27.09
C SER A 101 24.06 -31.15 26.14
N ASN A 102 24.25 -30.92 24.85
CA ASN A 102 25.06 -31.85 24.05
C ASN A 102 25.59 -31.20 22.77
N GLN A 103 26.90 -31.31 22.69
CA GLN A 103 27.73 -31.06 21.51
C GLN A 103 27.46 -32.12 20.45
N SER A 104 27.37 -31.75 19.19
CA SER A 104 27.93 -32.56 18.11
C SER A 104 28.13 -31.71 16.86
N HIS A 105 29.41 -31.56 16.50
CA HIS A 105 29.95 -31.13 15.24
C HIS A 105 29.41 -31.98 14.09
N LEU A 106 28.94 -31.36 13.03
CA LEU A 106 29.05 -31.90 11.68
C LEU A 106 29.29 -30.75 10.68
N MET A 107 30.51 -30.75 10.18
CA MET A 107 30.98 -29.93 9.05
C MET A 107 30.22 -30.30 7.78
N HIS A 108 29.68 -29.30 7.08
CA HIS A 108 29.38 -29.43 5.67
C HIS A 108 30.25 -28.47 4.87
N LYS A 109 31.07 -29.06 3.99
CA LYS A 109 31.92 -28.41 3.00
C LYS A 109 31.09 -27.71 1.93
N PRO A 110 31.54 -26.56 1.38
CA PRO A 110 30.88 -25.92 0.25
C PRO A 110 31.16 -26.69 -1.05
N TYR A 111 30.12 -26.87 -1.84
CA TYR A 111 30.16 -27.44 -3.18
C TYR A 111 30.68 -26.39 -4.16
N GLN A 112 31.84 -26.63 -4.75
CA GLN A 112 32.39 -25.85 -5.86
C GLN A 112 31.83 -26.42 -7.17
N ALA A 113 31.09 -25.60 -7.92
CA ALA A 113 30.74 -25.89 -9.31
C ALA A 113 31.88 -25.47 -10.23
N GLN A 114 32.38 -26.42 -10.99
CA GLN A 114 33.30 -26.18 -12.09
C GLN A 114 32.54 -25.72 -13.34
N PRO A 115 33.10 -24.83 -14.19
CA PRO A 115 32.48 -24.43 -15.44
C PRO A 115 32.77 -25.45 -16.55
N ASP A 116 31.76 -25.79 -17.32
CA ASP A 116 31.78 -26.64 -18.50
C ASP A 116 32.22 -25.79 -19.72
N PRO A 117 33.23 -26.18 -20.51
CA PRO A 117 33.66 -25.43 -21.67
C PRO A 117 33.08 -26.06 -22.94
N SER A 118 32.20 -25.35 -23.66
CA SER A 118 32.07 -25.42 -25.12
C SER A 118 30.71 -24.88 -25.63
N ILE A 119 30.68 -23.61 -26.00
CA ILE A 119 29.88 -23.14 -27.14
C ILE A 119 30.71 -22.13 -27.93
N GLN A 120 31.11 -22.54 -29.11
CA GLN A 120 31.85 -21.76 -30.09
C GLN A 120 30.91 -20.68 -30.68
N THR A 121 31.41 -19.44 -30.66
CA THR A 121 30.81 -18.32 -31.41
C THR A 121 31.35 -18.34 -32.84
N SER A 122 30.44 -18.38 -33.82
CA SER A 122 30.72 -18.05 -35.22
C SER A 122 30.22 -16.64 -35.53
N PRO A 123 30.95 -15.86 -36.35
CA PRO A 123 30.62 -14.47 -36.62
C PRO A 123 29.57 -14.34 -37.72
N VAL A 124 28.63 -13.43 -37.54
CA VAL A 124 27.68 -13.05 -38.58
C VAL A 124 28.17 -11.79 -39.29
N GLU A 125 28.20 -11.93 -40.60
CA GLU A 125 28.70 -11.01 -41.60
C GLU A 125 27.97 -9.66 -41.65
N SER A 126 28.73 -8.67 -42.11
CA SER A 126 28.38 -7.30 -42.46
C SER A 126 27.25 -7.21 -43.48
N ILE A 127 26.28 -6.37 -43.24
CA ILE A 127 25.30 -5.90 -44.27
C ILE A 127 25.57 -4.41 -44.54
N GLU A 128 25.68 -4.16 -45.83
CA GLU A 128 26.07 -2.96 -46.53
C GLU A 128 25.27 -1.70 -46.22
N LYS A 129 25.97 -0.60 -46.40
CA LYS A 129 25.47 0.79 -46.45
C LYS A 129 24.45 0.95 -47.58
N LEU A 130 23.35 1.59 -47.27
CA LEU A 130 22.50 2.30 -48.25
C LEU A 130 22.40 3.78 -47.89
N ASP A 131 22.55 4.59 -48.93
CA ASP A 131 22.72 6.03 -48.92
C ASP A 131 21.55 6.81 -48.33
N SER A 132 21.91 7.94 -47.76
CA SER A 132 21.06 9.01 -47.24
C SER A 132 20.29 9.76 -48.34
N PRO A 133 19.19 10.44 -47.97
CA PRO A 133 19.12 11.87 -48.32
C PRO A 133 18.97 12.75 -47.09
N GLU A 134 19.66 13.85 -47.15
CA GLU A 134 19.66 14.98 -46.23
C GLU A 134 18.23 15.51 -46.00
N GLY A 135 17.84 15.58 -44.76
CA GLY A 135 16.59 16.19 -44.34
C GLY A 135 16.75 16.77 -42.92
N ASN A 136 16.99 18.04 -42.87
CA ASN A 136 16.78 19.06 -41.82
C ASN A 136 16.42 18.50 -40.44
N THR A 137 17.43 18.24 -39.61
CA THR A 137 17.21 18.00 -38.16
C THR A 137 17.07 19.33 -37.44
N ASN A 138 15.85 19.78 -37.27
CA ASN A 138 15.51 20.61 -36.14
C ASN A 138 15.87 19.85 -34.90
N VAL A 139 16.93 20.27 -34.21
CA VAL A 139 17.27 19.83 -32.85
C VAL A 139 16.09 20.28 -31.97
N SER A 140 15.18 19.36 -31.74
CA SER A 140 14.14 19.54 -30.75
C SER A 140 14.85 19.59 -29.39
N GLU A 141 14.89 20.75 -28.77
CA GLU A 141 15.27 20.90 -27.37
C GLU A 141 14.51 19.84 -26.59
N SER A 142 15.28 18.96 -25.94
CA SER A 142 14.73 17.91 -25.08
C SER A 142 13.88 18.59 -24.02
N ALA A 143 12.56 18.44 -24.13
CA ALA A 143 11.63 18.89 -23.12
C ALA A 143 12.03 18.28 -21.76
N PRO A 144 11.96 19.05 -20.66
CA PRO A 144 12.32 18.54 -19.35
C PRO A 144 11.52 17.28 -19.06
N THR A 145 12.22 16.23 -18.65
CA THR A 145 11.66 14.90 -18.36
C THR A 145 10.55 15.07 -17.32
N GLN A 146 9.29 14.95 -17.75
CA GLN A 146 8.17 15.10 -16.83
C GLN A 146 8.18 13.90 -15.87
N PRO A 147 7.96 14.10 -14.56
CA PRO A 147 7.79 13.02 -13.62
C PRO A 147 6.66 12.12 -14.08
N SER A 148 6.82 10.79 -13.87
CA SER A 148 5.87 9.80 -14.35
C SER A 148 4.45 10.11 -13.84
N SER A 149 3.47 10.08 -14.74
CA SER A 149 2.07 10.31 -14.41
C SER A 149 1.55 9.17 -13.52
N LEU A 150 0.66 9.49 -12.59
CA LEU A 150 -0.06 8.49 -11.80
C LEU A 150 -0.94 7.64 -12.74
N ASN A 151 -1.00 6.33 -12.49
CA ASN A 151 -1.85 5.41 -13.21
C ASN A 151 -3.30 5.52 -12.68
N GLU A 152 -4.24 5.88 -13.54
CA GLU A 152 -5.66 6.09 -13.20
C GLU A 152 -6.35 4.87 -12.56
N ARG A 153 -5.78 3.67 -12.75
CA ARG A 153 -6.30 2.43 -12.16
C ARG A 153 -5.94 2.24 -10.70
N TYR A 154 -5.02 3.02 -10.17
CA TYR A 154 -4.54 2.86 -8.79
C TYR A 154 -5.21 3.88 -7.88
N ILE A 155 -6.47 3.61 -7.53
CA ILE A 155 -7.29 4.40 -6.62
C ILE A 155 -7.70 3.57 -5.40
N PHE A 156 -8.07 4.20 -4.30
CA PHE A 156 -8.48 3.49 -3.08
C PHE A 156 -9.72 2.62 -3.28
N ASP A 157 -10.68 3.07 -4.10
CA ASP A 157 -11.92 2.33 -4.37
C ASP A 157 -11.65 0.99 -5.06
N ASP A 158 -10.48 0.85 -5.68
CA ASP A 158 -10.03 -0.33 -6.42
C ASP A 158 -9.11 -1.25 -5.60
N PHE A 159 -8.84 -0.86 -4.36
CA PHE A 159 -7.99 -1.63 -3.48
C PHE A 159 -8.83 -2.48 -2.54
N VAL A 160 -8.77 -3.81 -2.69
CA VAL A 160 -9.51 -4.73 -1.82
C VAL A 160 -8.83 -4.80 -0.46
N ILE A 161 -9.61 -4.52 0.58
CA ILE A 161 -9.12 -4.49 1.96
C ILE A 161 -9.36 -5.86 2.61
N GLY A 162 -8.31 -6.42 3.17
CA GLY A 162 -8.32 -7.62 4.00
C GLY A 162 -7.51 -7.42 5.28
N GLU A 163 -7.40 -8.45 6.09
CA GLU A 163 -6.70 -8.38 7.38
C GLU A 163 -5.23 -7.97 7.19
N GLY A 164 -4.54 -8.56 6.21
CA GLY A 164 -3.11 -8.33 5.98
C GLY A 164 -2.74 -6.95 5.42
N ASN A 165 -3.71 -6.12 4.99
CA ASN A 165 -3.43 -4.81 4.41
C ASN A 165 -4.25 -3.66 5.03
N ARG A 166 -5.15 -3.94 5.95
CA ARG A 166 -6.07 -2.97 6.56
C ARG A 166 -5.34 -1.80 7.20
N PHE A 167 -4.28 -2.09 7.95
CA PHE A 167 -3.53 -1.04 8.64
C PHE A 167 -2.77 -0.14 7.64
N ALA A 168 -2.11 -0.72 6.65
CA ALA A 168 -1.42 0.03 5.60
C ALA A 168 -2.39 0.90 4.78
N HIS A 169 -3.57 0.35 4.45
CA HIS A 169 -4.63 1.11 3.78
C HIS A 169 -5.11 2.30 4.60
N ALA A 170 -5.41 2.08 5.90
CA ALA A 170 -5.86 3.13 6.79
C ALA A 170 -4.82 4.25 6.96
N ALA A 171 -3.54 3.89 7.12
CA ALA A 171 -2.44 4.84 7.18
C ALA A 171 -2.30 5.65 5.88
N ALA A 172 -2.40 4.97 4.73
CA ALA A 172 -2.35 5.60 3.42
C ALA A 172 -3.50 6.60 3.22
N LEU A 173 -4.71 6.23 3.63
CA LEU A 173 -5.87 7.12 3.54
C LEU A 173 -5.76 8.33 4.48
N ALA A 174 -5.22 8.14 5.70
CA ALA A 174 -4.94 9.24 6.63
C ALA A 174 -3.95 10.25 6.04
N VAL A 175 -2.86 9.76 5.43
CA VAL A 175 -1.87 10.59 4.73
C VAL A 175 -2.51 11.31 3.55
N ALA A 176 -3.33 10.62 2.76
CA ALA A 176 -3.98 11.20 1.59
C ALA A 176 -4.96 12.33 1.94
N ASN A 177 -5.65 12.21 3.08
CA ASN A 177 -6.59 13.22 3.58
C ASN A 177 -5.91 14.44 4.23
N SER A 178 -4.69 14.28 4.71
CA SER A 178 -3.96 15.36 5.41
C SER A 178 -2.46 15.30 5.14
N PRO A 179 -2.02 15.52 3.88
CA PRO A 179 -0.62 15.39 3.48
C PRO A 179 0.29 16.35 4.28
N GLY A 180 1.38 15.81 4.83
CA GLY A 180 2.37 16.57 5.61
C GLY A 180 1.91 17.03 6.99
N LYS A 181 0.65 16.76 7.38
CA LYS A 181 0.08 17.19 8.66
C LYS A 181 -0.08 16.05 9.66
N THR A 182 0.07 14.82 9.23
CA THR A 182 0.03 13.64 10.10
C THR A 182 1.43 13.34 10.66
N GLN A 183 1.49 12.55 11.73
CA GLN A 183 2.77 12.01 12.23
C GLN A 183 3.36 10.92 11.32
N PHE A 184 2.62 10.53 10.26
CA PHE A 184 3.02 9.51 9.29
C PHE A 184 3.86 10.12 8.15
N ASN A 185 4.90 10.87 8.50
CA ASN A 185 5.82 11.46 7.53
C ASN A 185 7.28 11.20 7.93
N PRO A 186 7.98 10.29 7.20
CA PRO A 186 7.51 9.56 6.02
C PRO A 186 6.53 8.44 6.36
N LEU A 187 5.73 8.01 5.36
CA LEU A 187 5.03 6.73 5.37
C LEU A 187 5.83 5.72 4.53
N VAL A 188 6.23 4.61 5.13
CA VAL A 188 6.92 3.52 4.45
C VAL A 188 6.03 2.28 4.45
N ILE A 189 5.66 1.80 3.26
CA ILE A 189 4.84 0.62 3.07
C ILE A 189 5.75 -0.50 2.55
N TYR A 190 5.88 -1.59 3.30
CA TYR A 190 6.73 -2.70 2.89
C TYR A 190 5.98 -4.02 2.80
N GLY A 191 6.53 -4.97 2.07
CA GLY A 191 5.96 -6.30 1.90
C GLY A 191 6.43 -6.96 0.61
N ALA A 192 6.17 -8.24 0.44
CA ALA A 192 6.60 -9.00 -0.72
C ALA A 192 6.11 -8.41 -2.05
N VAL A 193 6.72 -8.86 -3.14
CA VAL A 193 6.35 -8.43 -4.50
C VAL A 193 4.90 -8.83 -4.81
N GLY A 194 4.18 -7.94 -5.49
CA GLY A 194 2.83 -8.23 -5.99
C GLY A 194 1.70 -8.13 -4.96
N LEU A 195 1.93 -7.52 -3.77
CA LEU A 195 0.91 -7.34 -2.73
C LEU A 195 0.11 -6.03 -2.83
N GLY A 196 0.38 -5.18 -3.84
CA GLY A 196 -0.36 -3.93 -4.04
C GLY A 196 0.31 -2.68 -3.45
N LYS A 197 1.60 -2.72 -3.06
CA LYS A 197 2.34 -1.55 -2.54
C LYS A 197 2.25 -0.34 -3.48
N THR A 198 2.60 -0.53 -4.75
CA THR A 198 2.53 0.51 -5.80
C THR A 198 1.13 1.05 -5.98
N HIS A 199 0.10 0.19 -5.89
CA HIS A 199 -1.29 0.59 -5.96
C HIS A 199 -1.62 1.58 -4.84
N LEU A 200 -1.33 1.19 -3.61
CA LEU A 200 -1.62 2.00 -2.43
C LEU A 200 -0.83 3.31 -2.44
N LEU A 201 0.45 3.27 -2.86
CA LEU A 201 1.30 4.44 -3.03
C LEU A 201 0.66 5.46 -3.99
N GLN A 202 0.21 5.02 -5.17
CA GLN A 202 -0.38 5.93 -6.16
C GLN A 202 -1.80 6.36 -5.79
N ALA A 203 -2.57 5.53 -5.09
CA ALA A 203 -3.89 5.89 -4.58
C ALA A 203 -3.84 7.10 -3.65
N ILE A 204 -2.79 7.23 -2.82
CA ILE A 204 -2.55 8.43 -1.99
C ILE A 204 -2.48 9.68 -2.88
N GLY A 205 -1.70 9.63 -3.94
CA GLY A 205 -1.53 10.76 -4.84
C GLY A 205 -2.81 11.16 -5.57
N HIS A 206 -3.55 10.16 -6.06
CA HIS A 206 -4.86 10.39 -6.71
C HIS A 206 -5.85 11.03 -5.75
N HIS A 207 -5.97 10.48 -4.55
CA HIS A 207 -6.93 10.94 -3.55
C HIS A 207 -6.62 12.38 -3.09
N ALA A 208 -5.36 12.66 -2.76
CA ALA A 208 -4.96 14.00 -2.34
C ALA A 208 -5.19 15.06 -3.44
N ARG A 209 -5.00 14.69 -4.72
CA ARG A 209 -5.29 15.56 -5.87
C ARG A 209 -6.79 15.76 -6.08
N SER A 210 -7.60 14.71 -5.95
CA SER A 210 -9.07 14.78 -6.13
C SER A 210 -9.73 15.70 -5.11
N LEU A 211 -9.17 15.77 -3.90
CA LEU A 211 -9.63 16.68 -2.83
C LEU A 211 -9.05 18.09 -2.94
N ASN A 212 -8.24 18.39 -3.97
CA ASN A 212 -7.53 19.66 -4.13
C ASN A 212 -6.69 20.09 -2.91
N LEU A 213 -6.18 19.14 -2.15
CA LEU A 213 -5.34 19.40 -0.96
C LEU A 213 -3.91 19.77 -1.34
N VAL A 214 -3.48 19.37 -2.53
CA VAL A 214 -2.12 19.52 -3.04
C VAL A 214 -2.14 19.89 -4.53
N GLN A 215 -1.12 20.65 -4.96
CA GLN A 215 -0.97 21.05 -6.36
C GLN A 215 -0.01 20.13 -7.11
N LYS A 216 1.10 19.75 -6.47
CA LYS A 216 2.17 19.01 -7.12
C LYS A 216 2.46 17.70 -6.43
N VAL A 217 2.01 16.61 -7.05
CA VAL A 217 2.32 15.23 -6.65
C VAL A 217 3.29 14.66 -7.67
N VAL A 218 4.40 14.12 -7.19
CA VAL A 218 5.38 13.42 -8.03
C VAL A 218 5.43 11.96 -7.59
N TYR A 219 5.17 11.06 -8.54
CA TYR A 219 5.43 9.63 -8.42
C TYR A 219 6.70 9.30 -9.19
N VAL A 220 7.60 8.56 -8.56
CA VAL A 220 8.85 8.14 -9.17
C VAL A 220 9.28 6.76 -8.69
N PRO A 221 9.51 5.78 -9.59
CA PRO A 221 10.30 4.61 -9.27
C PRO A 221 11.73 5.03 -8.88
N SER A 222 12.32 4.41 -7.87
CA SER A 222 13.65 4.81 -7.41
C SER A 222 14.74 4.63 -8.46
N GLU A 223 14.58 3.68 -9.38
CA GLU A 223 15.48 3.52 -10.55
C GLU A 223 15.41 4.74 -11.48
N LYS A 224 14.21 5.32 -11.67
CA LYS A 224 14.05 6.54 -12.46
C LYS A 224 14.70 7.73 -11.77
N PHE A 225 14.50 7.89 -10.45
CA PHE A 225 15.16 8.93 -9.67
C PHE A 225 16.69 8.86 -9.85
N MET A 226 17.28 7.67 -9.78
CA MET A 226 18.69 7.44 -10.02
C MET A 226 19.10 7.81 -11.45
N SER A 227 18.35 7.40 -12.44
CA SER A 227 18.64 7.70 -13.85
C SER A 227 18.57 9.20 -14.13
N ASP A 228 17.54 9.89 -13.64
CA ASP A 228 17.36 11.34 -13.78
C ASP A 228 18.51 12.10 -13.08
N PHE A 229 18.97 11.62 -11.92
CA PHE A 229 20.13 12.19 -11.23
C PHE A 229 21.41 12.03 -12.04
N ILE A 230 21.71 10.83 -12.54
CA ILE A 230 22.89 10.57 -13.37
C ILE A 230 22.87 11.43 -14.64
N GLU A 231 21.72 11.56 -15.27
CA GLU A 231 21.55 12.42 -16.46
C GLU A 231 21.80 13.90 -16.11
N SER A 232 21.28 14.36 -14.97
CA SER A 232 21.52 15.74 -14.51
C SER A 232 23.00 16.05 -14.27
N LEU A 233 23.77 15.07 -13.79
CA LEU A 233 25.23 15.19 -13.62
C LEU A 233 25.95 15.29 -14.98
N LYS A 234 25.56 14.45 -15.95
CA LYS A 234 26.13 14.48 -17.30
C LYS A 234 25.86 15.81 -18.00
N ASN A 235 24.64 16.31 -17.85
CA ASN A 235 24.18 17.57 -18.48
C ASN A 235 24.55 18.82 -17.66
N ARG A 236 25.21 18.68 -16.50
CA ARG A 236 25.54 19.77 -15.56
C ARG A 236 24.33 20.59 -15.14
N ASN A 237 23.18 19.94 -15.01
CA ASN A 237 21.89 20.59 -14.69
C ASN A 237 21.27 20.03 -13.41
N THR A 238 22.06 19.89 -12.36
CA THR A 238 21.62 19.35 -11.05
C THR A 238 20.61 20.26 -10.35
N SER A 239 20.63 21.57 -10.65
CA SER A 239 19.69 22.52 -10.04
C SER A 239 18.26 22.30 -10.53
N GLU A 240 18.05 21.96 -11.79
CA GLU A 240 16.74 21.64 -12.34
C GLU A 240 16.21 20.31 -11.80
N PHE A 241 17.08 19.29 -11.71
CA PHE A 241 16.76 18.04 -11.05
C PHE A 241 16.28 18.27 -9.60
N GLN A 242 17.06 19.02 -8.80
CA GLN A 242 16.69 19.35 -7.44
C GLN A 242 15.36 20.10 -7.35
N LYS A 243 15.14 21.06 -8.24
CA LYS A 243 13.88 21.82 -8.31
C LYS A 243 12.70 20.91 -8.64
N SER A 244 12.86 19.93 -9.53
CA SER A 244 11.77 19.02 -9.93
C SER A 244 11.30 18.14 -8.78
N TYR A 245 12.22 17.66 -7.94
CA TYR A 245 11.91 16.77 -6.83
C TYR A 245 11.68 17.45 -5.48
N ARG A 246 12.28 18.65 -5.24
CA ARG A 246 12.15 19.34 -3.95
C ARG A 246 11.01 20.36 -3.90
N SER A 247 10.38 20.71 -5.04
CA SER A 247 9.27 21.65 -5.11
C SER A 247 7.90 20.96 -5.21
N VAL A 248 7.73 19.82 -4.56
CA VAL A 248 6.50 19.03 -4.59
C VAL A 248 5.76 19.10 -3.26
N ASP A 249 4.46 18.86 -3.28
CA ASP A 249 3.67 18.76 -2.04
C ASP A 249 3.67 17.33 -1.49
N ILE A 250 3.68 16.35 -2.42
CA ILE A 250 3.81 14.93 -2.09
C ILE A 250 4.86 14.30 -3.01
N LEU A 251 5.84 13.61 -2.42
CA LEU A 251 6.78 12.75 -3.12
C LEU A 251 6.43 11.28 -2.84
N LEU A 252 6.10 10.54 -3.90
CA LEU A 252 5.81 9.12 -3.89
C LEU A 252 6.97 8.37 -4.54
N VAL A 253 7.71 7.59 -3.76
CA VAL A 253 8.90 6.85 -4.23
C VAL A 253 8.62 5.35 -4.17
N ASP A 254 8.66 4.72 -5.32
CA ASP A 254 8.40 3.27 -5.41
C ASP A 254 9.71 2.49 -5.40
N ASP A 255 9.68 1.35 -4.68
CA ASP A 255 10.76 0.37 -4.64
C ASP A 255 12.12 0.94 -4.24
N ILE A 256 12.21 1.56 -3.04
CA ILE A 256 13.44 2.22 -2.55
C ILE A 256 14.67 1.30 -2.46
N GLN A 257 14.51 -0.02 -2.50
CA GLN A 257 15.62 -0.97 -2.50
C GLN A 257 16.54 -0.78 -3.72
N PHE A 258 16.09 -0.17 -4.80
CA PHE A 258 16.97 0.11 -5.95
C PHE A 258 17.92 1.29 -5.71
N LEU A 259 17.69 2.14 -4.69
CA LEU A 259 18.66 3.18 -4.28
C LEU A 259 19.98 2.58 -3.79
N LEU A 260 20.01 1.29 -3.40
CA LEU A 260 21.20 0.60 -2.90
C LEU A 260 22.34 0.56 -3.91
N ARG A 261 22.06 0.78 -5.20
CA ARG A 261 23.04 0.64 -6.29
C ARG A 261 23.98 1.83 -6.48
N GLY A 262 23.91 2.90 -5.66
CA GLY A 262 24.75 4.07 -5.85
C GLY A 262 24.85 5.00 -4.65
N GLU A 263 26.04 5.10 -4.03
CA GLU A 263 26.28 5.98 -2.87
C GLU A 263 25.95 7.46 -3.15
N GLN A 264 26.30 7.97 -4.33
CA GLN A 264 25.97 9.34 -4.70
C GLN A 264 24.47 9.58 -4.82
N THR A 265 23.74 8.58 -5.33
CA THR A 265 22.27 8.65 -5.43
C THR A 265 21.64 8.62 -4.05
N GLN A 266 22.14 7.77 -3.15
CA GLN A 266 21.67 7.75 -1.76
C GLN A 266 21.89 9.10 -1.08
N SER A 267 23.08 9.72 -1.28
CA SER A 267 23.38 11.03 -0.76
C SER A 267 22.44 12.12 -1.30
N GLU A 268 22.18 12.15 -2.61
CA GLU A 268 21.24 13.12 -3.20
C GLU A 268 19.79 12.88 -2.74
N PHE A 269 19.39 11.61 -2.60
CA PHE A 269 18.11 11.27 -2.05
C PHE A 269 17.96 11.73 -0.59
N PHE A 270 18.99 11.56 0.23
CA PHE A 270 19.02 12.06 1.60
C PHE A 270 18.82 13.57 1.68
N HIS A 271 19.47 14.34 0.79
CA HIS A 271 19.29 15.79 0.74
C HIS A 271 17.89 16.19 0.26
N THR A 272 17.34 15.46 -0.70
CA THR A 272 15.97 15.67 -1.19
C THR A 272 14.94 15.36 -0.11
N PHE A 273 15.11 14.24 0.60
CA PHE A 273 14.28 13.86 1.73
C PHE A 273 14.27 14.93 2.82
N ASN A 274 15.46 15.38 3.26
CA ASN A 274 15.56 16.38 4.31
C ASN A 274 14.91 17.72 3.91
N ALA A 275 15.10 18.18 2.68
CA ALA A 275 14.47 19.39 2.20
C ALA A 275 12.94 19.31 2.25
N LEU A 276 12.36 18.23 1.73
CA LEU A 276 10.91 18.02 1.75
C LEU A 276 10.37 17.89 3.17
N HIS A 277 11.03 17.12 4.00
CA HIS A 277 10.58 16.89 5.38
C HIS A 277 10.63 18.17 6.21
N GLN A 278 11.67 19.01 6.07
CA GLN A 278 11.78 20.30 6.75
C GLN A 278 10.70 21.28 6.29
N ASP A 279 10.32 21.23 5.02
CA ASP A 279 9.25 22.06 4.46
C ASP A 279 7.83 21.49 4.74
N GLY A 280 7.72 20.44 5.58
CA GLY A 280 6.45 19.81 5.93
C GLY A 280 5.75 19.13 4.75
N LYS A 281 6.49 18.78 3.69
CA LYS A 281 5.96 18.06 2.52
C LYS A 281 5.84 16.58 2.82
N GLN A 282 4.82 15.93 2.28
CA GLN A 282 4.60 14.50 2.50
C GLN A 282 5.54 13.64 1.67
N ILE A 283 6.15 12.65 2.31
CA ILE A 283 6.97 11.62 1.66
C ILE A 283 6.31 10.27 1.92
N VAL A 284 6.10 9.50 0.85
CA VAL A 284 5.60 8.12 0.93
C VAL A 284 6.51 7.21 0.11
N MET A 285 6.87 6.08 0.66
CA MET A 285 7.82 5.16 0.03
C MET A 285 7.32 3.72 0.11
N THR A 286 7.71 2.91 -0.89
CA THR A 286 7.49 1.46 -0.84
C THR A 286 8.81 0.71 -0.81
N CYS A 287 8.79 -0.49 -0.24
CA CYS A 287 9.95 -1.35 -0.09
C CYS A 287 9.55 -2.84 -0.09
N ASP A 288 10.46 -3.73 -0.44
CA ASP A 288 10.18 -5.18 -0.37
C ASP A 288 10.38 -5.77 1.03
N SER A 289 11.14 -5.07 1.89
CA SER A 289 11.43 -5.46 3.27
C SER A 289 11.50 -4.24 4.19
N PRO A 290 11.46 -4.40 5.52
CA PRO A 290 11.62 -3.27 6.43
C PRO A 290 12.94 -2.52 6.16
N PRO A 291 12.96 -1.17 6.23
CA PRO A 291 14.16 -0.37 5.93
C PRO A 291 15.42 -0.80 6.68
N GLY A 292 15.30 -1.26 7.91
CA GLY A 292 16.44 -1.75 8.72
C GLY A 292 17.02 -3.08 8.26
N GLN A 293 16.38 -3.79 7.33
CA GLN A 293 16.85 -5.07 6.74
C GLN A 293 17.44 -4.87 5.34
N LEU A 294 17.46 -3.64 4.82
CA LEU A 294 18.03 -3.34 3.51
C LEU A 294 19.56 -3.24 3.60
N GLU A 295 20.23 -4.32 3.24
CA GLU A 295 21.70 -4.34 3.19
C GLU A 295 22.23 -3.34 2.14
N GLY A 296 23.17 -2.47 2.53
CA GLY A 296 23.76 -1.45 1.66
C GLY A 296 23.05 -0.10 1.65
N LEU A 297 21.95 0.07 2.41
CA LEU A 297 21.38 1.38 2.65
C LEU A 297 22.15 2.10 3.76
N GLU A 298 22.51 3.36 3.53
CA GLU A 298 23.20 4.19 4.52
C GLU A 298 22.37 4.34 5.81
N GLU A 299 23.00 4.18 6.97
CA GLU A 299 22.34 4.27 8.30
C GLU A 299 21.55 5.56 8.49
N ARG A 300 22.05 6.67 7.94
CA ARG A 300 21.35 7.96 7.98
C ARG A 300 20.00 7.94 7.24
N LEU A 301 19.87 7.18 6.15
CA LEU A 301 18.60 6.99 5.43
C LEU A 301 17.69 6.05 6.19
N ILE A 302 18.20 4.95 6.73
CA ILE A 302 17.44 4.01 7.58
C ILE A 302 16.79 4.78 8.74
N SER A 303 17.57 5.59 9.45
CA SER A 303 17.07 6.41 10.55
C SER A 303 15.94 7.37 10.11
N ARG A 304 16.08 7.98 8.91
CA ARG A 304 15.04 8.87 8.37
C ARG A 304 13.77 8.14 7.97
N PHE A 305 13.90 6.96 7.38
CA PHE A 305 12.74 6.16 6.97
C PHE A 305 11.95 5.64 8.17
N GLN A 306 12.62 5.39 9.29
CA GLN A 306 12.00 4.97 10.54
C GLN A 306 11.42 6.13 11.38
N TRP A 307 11.63 7.37 11.00
CA TRP A 307 11.13 8.53 11.74
C TRP A 307 9.62 8.67 11.76
N GLY A 308 8.95 8.22 10.68
CA GLY A 308 7.51 8.24 10.55
C GLY A 308 6.87 6.87 10.84
N LEU A 309 5.95 6.46 9.98
CA LEU A 309 5.27 5.17 10.08
C LEU A 309 5.84 4.17 9.08
N VAL A 310 6.27 3.01 9.57
CA VAL A 310 6.67 1.86 8.76
C VAL A 310 5.61 0.78 8.95
N THR A 311 4.93 0.37 7.88
CA THR A 311 3.80 -0.55 7.94
C THR A 311 3.93 -1.69 6.92
N PRO A 312 3.63 -2.95 7.31
CA PRO A 312 3.62 -4.08 6.39
C PRO A 312 2.36 -4.13 5.52
N ILE A 313 2.49 -4.77 4.35
CA ILE A 313 1.38 -5.43 3.65
C ILE A 313 1.71 -6.91 3.61
N GLU A 314 0.83 -7.72 4.18
CA GLU A 314 0.94 -9.17 4.22
C GLU A 314 0.17 -9.82 3.06
N PRO A 315 0.48 -11.09 2.72
CA PRO A 315 -0.29 -11.83 1.74
C PRO A 315 -1.77 -11.90 2.12
N PRO A 316 -2.68 -11.74 1.14
CA PRO A 316 -4.12 -11.79 1.41
C PRO A 316 -4.56 -13.18 1.83
N ASP A 317 -5.50 -13.26 2.76
CA ASP A 317 -6.23 -14.49 3.09
C ASP A 317 -7.10 -14.98 1.92
N LEU A 318 -7.70 -16.17 2.05
CA LEU A 318 -8.50 -16.76 0.98
C LEU A 318 -9.71 -15.87 0.61
N GLU A 319 -10.38 -15.31 1.60
CA GLU A 319 -11.57 -14.46 1.39
C GLU A 319 -11.20 -13.20 0.64
N THR A 320 -10.10 -12.56 1.02
CA THR A 320 -9.57 -11.38 0.33
C THR A 320 -9.16 -11.74 -1.12
N ARG A 321 -8.54 -12.91 -1.36
CA ARG A 321 -8.19 -13.35 -2.71
C ARG A 321 -9.42 -13.55 -3.59
N ILE A 322 -10.48 -14.16 -3.07
CA ILE A 322 -11.75 -14.34 -3.76
C ILE A 322 -12.36 -12.96 -4.10
N ALA A 323 -12.38 -12.05 -3.15
CA ALA A 323 -12.89 -10.69 -3.37
C ALA A 323 -12.10 -9.94 -4.45
N ILE A 324 -10.77 -10.08 -4.48
CA ILE A 324 -9.91 -9.51 -5.53
C ILE A 324 -10.28 -10.09 -6.91
N LEU A 325 -10.47 -11.41 -7.00
CA LEU A 325 -10.84 -12.08 -8.25
C LEU A 325 -12.19 -11.58 -8.78
N HIS A 326 -13.20 -11.48 -7.93
CA HIS A 326 -14.52 -10.97 -8.32
C HIS A 326 -14.43 -9.51 -8.77
N GLN A 327 -13.76 -8.65 -8.03
CA GLN A 327 -13.59 -7.24 -8.42
C GLN A 327 -12.88 -7.08 -9.77
N LYS A 328 -11.85 -7.91 -10.02
CA LYS A 328 -11.12 -7.87 -11.30
C LYS A 328 -11.94 -8.43 -12.46
N ALA A 329 -12.72 -9.49 -12.24
CA ALA A 329 -13.63 -10.05 -13.23
C ALA A 329 -14.74 -9.05 -13.59
N GLU A 330 -15.37 -8.41 -12.61
CA GLU A 330 -16.40 -7.39 -12.80
C GLU A 330 -15.92 -6.24 -13.67
N ARG A 331 -14.69 -5.76 -13.45
CA ARG A 331 -14.07 -4.69 -14.23
C ARG A 331 -13.82 -5.06 -15.70
N THR A 332 -13.61 -6.34 -15.96
CA THR A 332 -13.43 -6.84 -17.31
C THR A 332 -14.75 -7.24 -17.96
N GLY A 333 -15.87 -7.07 -17.24
CA GLY A 333 -17.22 -7.42 -17.72
C GLY A 333 -17.48 -8.93 -17.79
N ILE A 334 -16.76 -9.72 -16.98
CA ILE A 334 -16.84 -11.16 -16.97
C ILE A 334 -17.54 -11.61 -15.68
N LEU A 335 -18.49 -12.54 -15.85
CA LEU A 335 -19.12 -13.22 -14.74
C LEU A 335 -18.22 -14.37 -14.29
N LEU A 336 -17.66 -14.25 -13.10
CA LEU A 336 -16.85 -15.28 -12.46
C LEU A 336 -17.71 -15.98 -11.41
N SER A 337 -17.85 -17.31 -11.52
CA SER A 337 -18.59 -18.08 -10.52
C SER A 337 -17.81 -18.19 -9.21
N ASP A 338 -18.54 -18.32 -8.08
CA ASP A 338 -17.93 -18.44 -6.75
C ASP A 338 -17.03 -19.68 -6.64
N ASP A 339 -17.41 -20.80 -7.29
CA ASP A 339 -16.63 -22.03 -7.30
C ASP A 339 -15.27 -21.83 -7.99
N VAL A 340 -15.26 -21.14 -9.13
CA VAL A 340 -14.03 -20.84 -9.88
C VAL A 340 -13.17 -19.84 -9.12
N ALA A 341 -13.77 -18.81 -8.51
CA ALA A 341 -13.06 -17.85 -7.69
C ALA A 341 -12.43 -18.52 -6.45
N ALA A 342 -13.15 -19.39 -5.77
CA ALA A 342 -12.66 -20.16 -4.63
C ALA A 342 -11.53 -21.12 -5.04
N PHE A 343 -11.67 -21.81 -6.19
CA PHE A 343 -10.63 -22.68 -6.73
C PHE A 343 -9.34 -21.90 -7.02
N LEU A 344 -9.43 -20.82 -7.80
CA LEU A 344 -8.26 -19.99 -8.12
C LEU A 344 -7.64 -19.39 -6.86
N GLY A 345 -8.45 -18.86 -5.96
CA GLY A 345 -8.00 -18.28 -4.70
C GLY A 345 -7.31 -19.29 -3.79
N SER A 346 -7.74 -20.55 -3.80
CA SER A 346 -7.10 -21.64 -3.04
C SER A 346 -5.79 -22.09 -3.67
N TYR A 347 -5.75 -22.14 -5.02
CA TYR A 347 -4.60 -22.63 -5.76
C TYR A 347 -3.46 -21.60 -5.83
N ILE A 348 -3.79 -20.32 -6.04
CA ILE A 348 -2.81 -19.24 -6.15
C ILE A 348 -2.79 -18.45 -4.83
N SER A 349 -1.86 -18.80 -3.95
CA SER A 349 -1.75 -18.17 -2.62
C SER A 349 -0.54 -17.24 -2.45
N SER A 350 0.32 -17.15 -3.46
CA SER A 350 1.61 -16.45 -3.39
C SER A 350 1.47 -14.93 -3.31
N ASN A 351 0.78 -14.32 -4.26
CA ASN A 351 0.60 -12.86 -4.35
C ASN A 351 -0.54 -12.47 -5.31
N VAL A 352 -0.97 -11.21 -5.21
CA VAL A 352 -2.09 -10.68 -6.02
C VAL A 352 -1.75 -10.61 -7.51
N ARG A 353 -0.48 -10.35 -7.88
CA ARG A 353 -0.07 -10.29 -9.29
C ARG A 353 -0.21 -11.64 -9.99
N GLU A 354 0.17 -12.73 -9.32
CA GLU A 354 -0.02 -14.07 -9.85
C GLU A 354 -1.49 -14.47 -9.90
N LEU A 355 -2.27 -14.05 -8.89
CA LEU A 355 -3.71 -14.26 -8.85
C LEU A 355 -4.42 -13.58 -10.05
N GLU A 356 -4.09 -12.32 -10.33
CA GLU A 356 -4.57 -11.60 -11.51
C GLU A 356 -4.12 -12.27 -12.82
N GLY A 357 -2.86 -12.71 -12.87
CA GLY A 357 -2.31 -13.47 -13.99
C GLY A 357 -3.09 -14.75 -14.25
N GLY A 358 -3.41 -15.52 -13.21
CA GLY A 358 -4.23 -16.73 -13.30
C GLY A 358 -5.63 -16.46 -13.86
N LEU A 359 -6.29 -15.40 -13.40
CA LEU A 359 -7.58 -14.98 -13.92
C LEU A 359 -7.49 -14.61 -15.43
N ILE A 360 -6.48 -13.83 -15.82
CA ILE A 360 -6.27 -13.44 -17.23
C ILE A 360 -6.04 -14.68 -18.11
N HIS A 361 -5.24 -15.64 -17.64
CA HIS A 361 -5.02 -16.89 -18.34
C HIS A 361 -6.31 -17.68 -18.55
N LEU A 362 -7.13 -17.80 -17.51
CA LEU A 362 -8.41 -18.48 -17.58
C LEU A 362 -9.37 -17.80 -18.56
N MET A 363 -9.46 -16.46 -18.50
CA MET A 363 -10.25 -15.66 -19.43
C MET A 363 -9.83 -15.87 -20.89
N ALA A 364 -8.53 -15.85 -21.14
CA ALA A 364 -7.99 -16.09 -22.48
C ALA A 364 -8.34 -17.51 -22.98
N TYR A 365 -8.22 -18.51 -22.11
CA TYR A 365 -8.58 -19.90 -22.44
C TYR A 365 -10.06 -20.02 -22.79
N CYS A 366 -10.96 -19.47 -21.96
CA CYS A 366 -12.40 -19.51 -22.22
C CYS A 366 -12.80 -18.76 -23.51
N SER A 367 -12.16 -17.64 -23.81
CA SER A 367 -12.38 -16.88 -25.04
C SER A 367 -12.00 -17.70 -26.30
N ILE A 368 -10.88 -18.42 -26.25
CA ILE A 368 -10.40 -19.26 -27.38
C ILE A 368 -11.32 -20.46 -27.58
N HIS A 369 -11.73 -21.11 -26.49
CA HIS A 369 -12.54 -22.35 -26.55
C HIS A 369 -14.04 -22.08 -26.53
N LYS A 370 -14.49 -20.81 -26.44
CA LYS A 370 -15.92 -20.43 -26.40
C LYS A 370 -16.68 -21.14 -25.28
N THR A 371 -16.02 -21.33 -24.14
CA THR A 371 -16.60 -21.89 -22.91
C THR A 371 -16.91 -20.75 -21.92
N GLU A 372 -17.93 -20.91 -21.10
CA GLU A 372 -18.23 -19.99 -19.97
C GLU A 372 -17.27 -20.25 -18.80
N LEU A 373 -17.09 -19.22 -17.99
CA LEU A 373 -16.26 -19.23 -16.78
C LEU A 373 -17.06 -19.71 -15.58
#